data_5cb00a5036768461d930ebf07ab7d848
#
_entry.id   5cb00a5036768461d930ebf07ab7d848
#
_cell.length_a   1.000
_cell.length_b   1.000
_cell.length_c   1.000
_cell.angle_alpha   90.00
_cell.angle_beta   90.00
_cell.angle_gamma   90.00
#
_symmetry.space_group_name_H-M   'P 1'
#
loop_
_entity.id
_entity.type
_entity.pdbx_description
1 polymer ?
#
loop_
_entity_poly.entity_id
_entity_poly.type
_entity_poly.pdbx_seq_one_letter_code
_entity_poly.pdbx_strand_id
1 'polypeptide(L)'
;MQLRKILTSALLGATFITTLGSCKTTNNSEENLTVTVTDMLGETITIKKNPEKVACVSRTTYDMLVAFGLGDKIDGAYKTIYDNPWTEVIYPNSKDEYRYEYEDSYELFYERNIDLVFAPEKYVSDGLKEHGINSLCVSLYGNPTFDEYVHFFSNLVTQIWDDPLVKEKAINWDKNVDKAISDVTTELNKHNVTQKKIMYVRGDKNKGIGYTDNKSSFTEYAFRSLGFDFAGSHFDTNKPSAEAIIEYNPDAFVIGGIYQNKLVNTLKTSIEYSELDAVKNNKIYTIPVGLTMFEQLSIMTPIFFYDMANKIYPEYFNYDINSMVKDTIKEYFGTELSDADVNNILNGKNKSGDDLA
;
A
#
# COMPACT_ATOMS: atom_id res chain seq x y z
N MET A 1 38.42 -37.50 13.37
CA MET A 1 38.93 -37.73 14.75
C MET A 1 37.85 -37.15 15.66
N GLN A 2 36.91 -38.01 16.05
CA GLN A 2 36.66 -38.51 17.42
C GLN A 2 36.52 -37.36 18.45
N LEU A 3 35.47 -37.22 19.26
CA LEU A 3 34.81 -38.21 20.12
C LEU A 3 33.37 -37.78 20.54
N ARG A 4 32.51 -38.77 20.57
CA ARG A 4 31.27 -38.87 21.35
C ARG A 4 31.55 -38.79 22.87
N LYS A 5 30.64 -38.23 23.67
CA LYS A 5 30.34 -38.76 25.00
C LYS A 5 28.84 -38.63 25.31
N ILE A 6 28.28 -39.78 25.54
CA ILE A 6 27.00 -40.12 26.19
C ILE A 6 27.23 -40.19 27.71
N LEU A 7 26.25 -39.81 28.50
CA LEU A 7 26.00 -40.36 29.86
C LEU A 7 24.64 -39.75 30.33
N THR A 8 23.62 -40.54 30.39
CA THR A 8 23.04 -41.52 31.34
C THR A 8 22.26 -40.89 32.51
N SER A 9 21.01 -41.25 32.46
CA SER A 9 19.92 -41.44 33.43
C SER A 9 20.20 -41.33 34.95
N ALA A 10 19.26 -40.71 35.64
CA ALA A 10 18.90 -41.10 37.02
C ALA A 10 17.37 -40.91 37.22
N LEU A 11 16.72 -42.03 37.46
CA LEU A 11 15.36 -42.23 37.96
C LEU A 11 15.39 -42.10 39.49
N LEU A 12 14.45 -41.35 40.06
CA LEU A 12 13.98 -41.51 41.47
C LEU A 12 12.67 -40.71 41.57
N GLY A 13 11.55 -41.33 41.74
CA GLY A 13 10.97 -41.70 42.99
C GLY A 13 9.63 -40.99 43.13
N ALA A 14 8.53 -41.67 42.89
CA ALA A 14 7.15 -41.23 43.05
C ALA A 14 6.79 -40.92 44.50
N THR A 15 6.10 -39.82 44.73
CA THR A 15 5.23 -39.67 45.92
C THR A 15 3.89 -39.04 45.46
N PHE A 16 2.85 -39.86 45.48
CA PHE A 16 1.47 -39.44 45.30
C PHE A 16 1.02 -38.64 46.53
N ILE A 17 0.74 -37.36 46.35
CA ILE A 17 -0.08 -36.57 47.26
C ILE A 17 -1.33 -36.17 46.51
N THR A 18 -2.42 -36.84 46.79
CA THR A 18 -3.79 -36.45 46.38
C THR A 18 -4.22 -35.27 47.25
N THR A 19 -4.11 -34.06 46.70
CA THR A 19 -4.87 -32.92 47.22
C THR A 19 -6.06 -32.70 46.32
N LEU A 20 -7.25 -32.92 46.89
CA LEU A 20 -8.50 -32.39 46.36
C LEU A 20 -8.40 -30.86 46.33
N GLY A 21 -8.04 -30.32 45.19
CA GLY A 21 -7.96 -28.87 44.91
C GLY A 21 -9.07 -28.50 43.93
N SER A 22 -10.03 -27.77 44.46
CA SER A 22 -11.06 -26.97 43.82
C SER A 22 -10.74 -26.63 42.33
N CYS A 23 -11.62 -27.03 41.43
CA CYS A 23 -11.70 -26.48 40.09
C CYS A 23 -11.83 -24.96 40.17
N LYS A 24 -10.73 -24.23 40.03
CA LYS A 24 -10.77 -22.89 39.51
C LYS A 24 -10.94 -23.03 37.99
N THR A 25 -12.13 -22.82 37.54
CA THR A 25 -12.40 -22.39 36.15
C THR A 25 -11.64 -21.08 35.95
N THR A 26 -10.40 -21.16 35.52
CA THR A 26 -9.66 -20.03 34.98
C THR A 26 -10.39 -19.61 33.71
N ASN A 27 -10.87 -18.38 33.73
CA ASN A 27 -11.49 -17.70 32.57
C ASN A 27 -10.54 -17.70 31.39
N ASN A 28 -10.64 -18.70 30.53
CA ASN A 28 -10.05 -18.69 29.16
C ASN A 28 -10.78 -17.74 28.19
N SER A 29 -11.72 -16.92 28.70
CA SER A 29 -12.53 -16.06 27.85
C SER A 29 -11.91 -14.68 27.59
N GLU A 30 -11.00 -14.20 28.44
CA GLU A 30 -10.40 -12.87 28.25
C GLU A 30 -9.13 -12.89 27.37
N GLU A 31 -8.32 -13.95 27.40
CA GLU A 31 -7.13 -14.08 26.56
C GLU A 31 -7.44 -14.16 25.05
N ASN A 32 -8.67 -14.54 24.66
CA ASN A 32 -9.11 -14.59 23.25
C ASN A 32 -9.69 -13.26 22.73
N LEU A 33 -9.82 -12.24 23.58
CA LEU A 33 -10.45 -10.96 23.23
C LEU A 33 -9.45 -9.89 22.78
N THR A 34 -8.16 -10.08 23.01
CA THR A 34 -7.11 -9.15 22.66
C THR A 34 -6.02 -9.80 21.82
N VAL A 35 -5.31 -8.99 21.07
CA VAL A 35 -4.12 -9.38 20.31
C VAL A 35 -3.04 -8.33 20.48
N THR A 36 -1.80 -8.78 20.60
CA THR A 36 -0.63 -7.90 20.61
C THR A 36 -0.04 -7.88 19.22
N VAL A 37 0.03 -6.70 18.62
CA VAL A 37 0.56 -6.46 17.26
C VAL A 37 1.65 -5.40 17.29
N THR A 38 2.48 -5.41 16.27
CA THR A 38 3.55 -4.42 16.08
C THR A 38 3.20 -3.59 14.84
N ASP A 39 3.31 -2.28 14.92
CA ASP A 39 3.07 -1.38 13.79
C ASP A 39 4.31 -1.23 12.88
N MET A 40 4.19 -0.49 11.78
CA MET A 40 5.28 -0.28 10.81
C MET A 40 6.50 0.44 11.39
N LEU A 41 6.38 1.07 12.55
CA LEU A 41 7.48 1.72 13.25
C LEU A 41 8.16 0.82 14.28
N GLY A 42 7.70 -0.44 14.40
CA GLY A 42 8.18 -1.40 15.39
C GLY A 42 7.60 -1.21 16.79
N GLU A 43 6.57 -0.37 16.94
CA GLU A 43 5.90 -0.15 18.22
C GLU A 43 4.84 -1.24 18.47
N THR A 44 4.88 -1.84 19.66
CA THR A 44 3.98 -2.94 20.04
C THR A 44 2.81 -2.42 20.86
N ILE A 45 1.60 -2.80 20.48
CA ILE A 45 0.36 -2.45 21.19
C ILE A 45 -0.55 -3.67 21.35
N THR A 46 -1.24 -3.76 22.48
CA THR A 46 -2.30 -4.74 22.71
C THR A 46 -3.65 -4.09 22.48
N ILE A 47 -4.41 -4.61 21.52
CA ILE A 47 -5.70 -4.08 21.08
C ILE A 47 -6.79 -5.14 21.18
N LYS A 48 -8.05 -4.73 21.09
CA LYS A 48 -9.19 -5.64 20.93
C LYS A 48 -9.01 -6.45 19.63
N LYS A 49 -9.16 -7.76 19.74
CA LYS A 49 -9.22 -8.66 18.57
C LYS A 49 -10.56 -8.49 17.87
N ASN A 50 -10.57 -8.53 16.52
CA ASN A 50 -11.75 -8.29 15.73
C ASN A 50 -12.43 -6.93 16.07
N PRO A 51 -11.72 -5.80 15.97
CA PRO A 51 -12.33 -4.50 16.23
C PRO A 51 -13.51 -4.29 15.29
N GLU A 52 -14.63 -3.81 15.86
CA GLU A 52 -15.89 -3.63 15.14
C GLU A 52 -16.00 -2.25 14.49
N LYS A 53 -15.20 -1.28 14.94
CA LYS A 53 -15.26 0.08 14.47
C LYS A 53 -13.88 0.70 14.36
N VAL A 54 -13.43 0.90 13.12
CA VAL A 54 -12.07 1.40 12.84
C VAL A 54 -12.11 2.71 12.04
N ALA A 55 -11.13 3.58 12.26
CA ALA A 55 -10.91 4.79 11.49
C ALA A 55 -9.63 4.67 10.62
N CYS A 56 -9.77 4.86 9.31
CA CYS A 56 -8.67 4.77 8.34
C CYS A 56 -8.11 6.17 8.03
N VAL A 57 -7.38 6.78 8.95
CA VAL A 57 -6.73 8.07 8.72
C VAL A 57 -5.53 7.93 7.77
N SER A 58 -4.88 6.75 7.75
CA SER A 58 -3.97 6.36 6.67
C SER A 58 -4.75 5.93 5.43
N ARG A 59 -4.54 6.61 4.30
CA ARG A 59 -5.29 6.37 3.05
C ARG A 59 -5.17 4.95 2.52
N THR A 60 -3.98 4.37 2.60
CA THR A 60 -3.69 3.03 2.08
C THR A 60 -4.45 1.95 2.84
N THR A 61 -4.70 2.14 4.12
CA THR A 61 -5.42 1.16 4.94
C THR A 61 -6.89 1.06 4.56
N TYR A 62 -7.51 2.15 4.11
CA TYR A 62 -8.90 2.16 3.68
C TYR A 62 -9.14 1.21 2.50
N ASP A 63 -8.43 1.41 1.40
CA ASP A 63 -8.51 0.57 0.20
C ASP A 63 -8.36 -0.91 0.53
N MET A 64 -7.30 -1.24 1.28
CA MET A 64 -6.95 -2.60 1.62
C MET A 64 -8.00 -3.27 2.54
N LEU A 65 -8.51 -2.56 3.56
CA LEU A 65 -9.50 -3.11 4.47
C LEU A 65 -10.85 -3.33 3.78
N VAL A 66 -11.29 -2.39 2.93
CA VAL A 66 -12.50 -2.60 2.10
C VAL A 66 -12.32 -3.83 1.22
N ALA A 67 -11.21 -3.93 0.51
CA ALA A 67 -10.91 -5.03 -0.38
C ALA A 67 -10.87 -6.39 0.34
N PHE A 68 -10.34 -6.44 1.55
CA PHE A 68 -10.28 -7.67 2.34
C PHE A 68 -11.63 -8.06 2.97
N GLY A 69 -12.69 -7.25 2.77
CA GLY A 69 -14.04 -7.53 3.23
C GLY A 69 -14.37 -6.96 4.60
N LEU A 70 -13.58 -5.98 5.06
CA LEU A 70 -13.76 -5.29 6.35
C LEU A 70 -14.45 -3.93 6.21
N GLY A 71 -15.06 -3.65 5.06
CA GLY A 71 -15.68 -2.36 4.81
C GLY A 71 -16.80 -2.01 5.80
N ASP A 72 -17.54 -3.00 6.30
CA ASP A 72 -18.58 -2.83 7.33
C ASP A 72 -18.01 -2.49 8.73
N LYS A 73 -16.71 -2.65 8.94
CA LYS A 73 -16.00 -2.27 10.17
C LYS A 73 -15.45 -0.84 10.11
N ILE A 74 -15.45 -0.23 8.92
CA ILE A 74 -14.89 1.11 8.74
C ILE A 74 -15.94 2.15 9.14
N ASP A 75 -15.62 2.97 10.15
CA ASP A 75 -16.42 4.15 10.50
C ASP A 75 -16.21 5.29 9.53
N GLY A 76 -15.01 5.40 9.01
CA GLY A 76 -14.63 6.41 8.03
C GLY A 76 -13.14 6.43 7.75
N ALA A 77 -12.75 7.30 6.81
CA ALA A 77 -11.39 7.45 6.36
C ALA A 77 -10.97 8.91 6.23
N TYR A 78 -9.68 9.12 5.93
CA TYR A 78 -9.18 10.46 5.66
C TYR A 78 -9.95 11.11 4.50
N LYS A 79 -10.40 12.34 4.70
CA LYS A 79 -11.35 13.05 3.80
C LYS A 79 -11.00 12.98 2.30
N THR A 80 -9.71 13.00 1.96
CA THR A 80 -9.30 13.02 0.55
C THR A 80 -9.57 11.70 -0.19
N ILE A 81 -9.91 10.63 0.52
CA ILE A 81 -10.44 9.40 -0.09
C ILE A 81 -11.76 9.71 -0.81
N TYR A 82 -12.64 10.46 -0.17
CA TYR A 82 -13.98 10.78 -0.66
C TYR A 82 -14.00 11.89 -1.71
N ASP A 83 -12.89 12.64 -1.84
CA ASP A 83 -12.70 13.61 -2.92
C ASP A 83 -12.34 12.93 -4.26
N ASN A 84 -11.94 11.66 -4.20
CA ASN A 84 -11.65 10.86 -5.39
C ASN A 84 -12.98 10.37 -6.02
N PRO A 85 -13.27 10.73 -7.30
CA PRO A 85 -14.54 10.39 -7.94
C PRO A 85 -14.75 8.88 -8.15
N TRP A 86 -13.72 8.05 -8.02
CA TRP A 86 -13.82 6.61 -8.12
C TRP A 86 -14.22 5.91 -6.82
N THR A 87 -14.07 6.59 -5.66
CA THR A 87 -14.34 5.98 -4.36
C THR A 87 -15.78 5.47 -4.26
N GLU A 88 -16.78 6.32 -4.51
CA GLU A 88 -18.18 5.92 -4.45
C GLU A 88 -18.58 4.97 -5.60
N VAL A 89 -17.91 5.05 -6.75
CA VAL A 89 -18.15 4.16 -7.89
C VAL A 89 -17.69 2.73 -7.57
N ILE A 90 -16.49 2.58 -6.99
CA ILE A 90 -15.89 1.27 -6.67
C ILE A 90 -16.48 0.71 -5.37
N TYR A 91 -16.71 1.57 -4.38
CA TYR A 91 -17.30 1.18 -3.09
C TYR A 91 -18.43 2.13 -2.69
N PRO A 92 -19.69 1.85 -3.12
CA PRO A 92 -20.84 2.74 -2.91
C PRO A 92 -21.19 3.03 -1.44
N ASN A 93 -20.83 2.14 -0.51
CA ASN A 93 -21.08 2.36 0.92
C ASN A 93 -20.25 3.50 1.51
N SER A 94 -19.18 3.91 0.83
CA SER A 94 -18.31 5.03 1.24
C SER A 94 -19.05 6.36 1.44
N LYS A 95 -20.20 6.55 0.81
CA LYS A 95 -21.00 7.79 0.92
C LYS A 95 -21.50 8.08 2.34
N ASP A 96 -21.71 7.03 3.14
CA ASP A 96 -22.29 7.12 4.49
C ASP A 96 -21.21 7.13 5.59
N GLU A 97 -19.93 7.05 5.22
CA GLU A 97 -18.80 7.02 6.11
C GLU A 97 -18.36 8.41 6.57
N TYR A 98 -17.71 8.46 7.75
CA TYR A 98 -17.20 9.71 8.31
C TYR A 98 -15.90 10.14 7.60
N ARG A 99 -15.71 11.46 7.45
CA ARG A 99 -14.54 12.08 6.79
C ARG A 99 -13.58 12.63 7.83
N TYR A 100 -12.55 11.84 8.16
CA TYR A 100 -11.53 12.20 9.14
C TYR A 100 -10.50 13.20 8.59
N GLU A 101 -9.95 14.02 9.50
CA GLU A 101 -8.76 14.84 9.30
C GLU A 101 -7.56 14.21 10.05
N TYR A 102 -6.33 14.67 9.75
CA TYR A 102 -5.16 14.22 10.50
C TYR A 102 -5.12 14.74 11.94
N GLU A 103 -5.72 15.89 12.17
CA GLU A 103 -5.73 16.62 13.44
C GLU A 103 -7.15 16.78 14.00
N ASP A 104 -8.01 15.78 13.79
CA ASP A 104 -9.31 15.74 14.45
C ASP A 104 -9.15 15.67 15.97
N SER A 105 -10.12 16.22 16.71
CA SER A 105 -10.08 16.19 18.16
C SER A 105 -10.15 14.76 18.69
N TYR A 106 -9.42 14.46 19.76
CA TYR A 106 -9.42 13.10 20.36
C TYR A 106 -10.80 12.71 20.87
N GLU A 107 -11.60 13.69 21.36
CA GLU A 107 -12.98 13.49 21.81
C GLU A 107 -13.85 12.88 20.72
N LEU A 108 -13.62 13.25 19.46
CA LEU A 108 -14.36 12.71 18.32
C LEU A 108 -14.24 11.18 18.22
N PHE A 109 -13.05 10.63 18.42
CA PHE A 109 -12.84 9.18 18.36
C PHE A 109 -13.56 8.46 19.52
N TYR A 110 -13.63 9.07 20.69
CA TYR A 110 -14.42 8.55 21.82
C TYR A 110 -15.93 8.62 21.56
N GLU A 111 -16.43 9.76 21.10
CA GLU A 111 -17.86 9.95 20.79
C GLU A 111 -18.33 8.96 19.74
N ARG A 112 -17.48 8.65 18.78
CA ARG A 112 -17.76 7.68 17.73
C ARG A 112 -17.49 6.23 18.15
N ASN A 113 -16.96 5.98 19.33
CA ASN A 113 -16.60 4.67 19.87
C ASN A 113 -15.65 3.90 18.94
N ILE A 114 -14.56 4.53 18.52
CA ILE A 114 -13.56 3.90 17.64
C ILE A 114 -12.71 2.92 18.43
N ASP A 115 -12.69 1.66 18.01
CA ASP A 115 -11.88 0.59 18.63
C ASP A 115 -10.39 0.71 18.25
N LEU A 116 -10.09 1.16 17.02
CA LEU A 116 -8.74 1.24 16.45
C LEU A 116 -8.64 2.31 15.37
N VAL A 117 -7.54 3.07 15.38
CA VAL A 117 -7.20 4.06 14.35
C VAL A 117 -5.96 3.59 13.58
N PHE A 118 -6.01 3.59 12.26
CA PHE A 118 -4.85 3.47 11.39
C PHE A 118 -4.32 4.86 11.06
N ALA A 119 -3.19 5.24 11.63
CA ALA A 119 -2.56 6.54 11.47
C ALA A 119 -1.51 6.55 10.35
N PRO A 120 -1.36 7.66 9.57
CA PRO A 120 -0.40 7.73 8.47
C PRO A 120 1.03 8.04 8.92
N GLU A 121 1.18 8.66 10.08
CA GLU A 121 2.45 9.23 10.57
C GLU A 121 2.61 8.97 12.06
N LYS A 122 3.89 8.90 12.50
CA LYS A 122 4.21 8.64 13.91
C LYS A 122 3.57 9.66 14.86
N TYR A 123 3.68 10.94 14.56
CA TYR A 123 3.15 11.98 15.45
C TYR A 123 1.62 11.90 15.64
N VAL A 124 0.89 11.48 14.58
CA VAL A 124 -0.56 11.25 14.68
C VAL A 124 -0.86 10.06 15.58
N SER A 125 -0.13 8.95 15.39
CA SER A 125 -0.29 7.75 16.19
C SER A 125 0.06 7.98 17.67
N ASP A 126 1.15 8.68 17.93
CA ASP A 126 1.59 9.00 19.29
C ASP A 126 0.56 9.86 20.01
N GLY A 127 0.06 10.93 19.36
CA GLY A 127 -0.96 11.79 19.93
C GLY A 127 -2.25 11.04 20.30
N LEU A 128 -2.69 10.10 19.45
CA LEU A 128 -3.83 9.24 19.76
C LEU A 128 -3.56 8.34 20.97
N LYS A 129 -2.40 7.67 21.02
CA LYS A 129 -2.00 6.78 22.12
C LYS A 129 -1.87 7.54 23.45
N GLU A 130 -1.31 8.75 23.46
CA GLU A 130 -1.21 9.60 24.66
C GLU A 130 -2.59 9.94 25.25
N HIS A 131 -3.62 9.96 24.43
CA HIS A 131 -5.01 10.16 24.85
C HIS A 131 -5.78 8.83 25.03
N GLY A 132 -5.11 7.69 25.09
CA GLY A 132 -5.72 6.39 25.35
C GLY A 132 -6.51 5.79 24.17
N ILE A 133 -6.34 6.32 22.95
CA ILE A 133 -6.95 5.81 21.72
C ILE A 133 -5.98 4.80 21.10
N ASN A 134 -6.46 3.58 20.84
CA ASN A 134 -5.66 2.56 20.16
C ASN A 134 -5.30 3.02 18.75
N SER A 135 -4.03 3.08 18.44
CA SER A 135 -3.55 3.50 17.12
C SER A 135 -2.38 2.65 16.64
N LEU A 136 -2.40 2.33 15.35
CA LEU A 136 -1.33 1.66 14.63
C LEU A 136 -0.84 2.58 13.50
N CYS A 137 0.45 2.83 13.45
CA CYS A 137 1.05 3.60 12.35
C CYS A 137 1.24 2.70 11.11
N VAL A 138 0.63 3.11 9.98
CA VAL A 138 0.85 2.50 8.66
C VAL A 138 1.31 3.60 7.72
N SER A 139 2.64 3.75 7.62
CA SER A 139 3.29 4.81 6.85
C SER A 139 3.81 4.26 5.51
N LEU A 140 3.80 5.10 4.47
CA LEU A 140 4.45 4.81 3.18
C LEU A 140 5.95 5.21 3.16
N TYR A 141 6.45 5.72 4.27
CA TYR A 141 7.83 6.19 4.42
C TYR A 141 8.47 5.51 5.61
N GLY A 142 9.73 5.15 5.48
CA GLY A 142 10.48 4.51 6.55
C GLY A 142 11.59 3.60 6.03
N ASN A 143 12.10 2.73 6.90
CA ASN A 143 13.21 1.83 6.58
C ASN A 143 12.82 0.45 6.02
N PRO A 144 11.56 -0.05 6.11
CA PRO A 144 11.24 -1.36 5.56
C PRO A 144 11.46 -1.41 4.04
N THR A 145 11.87 -2.56 3.55
CA THR A 145 11.91 -2.86 2.11
C THR A 145 10.51 -3.00 1.54
N PHE A 146 10.36 -3.08 0.22
CA PHE A 146 9.05 -3.31 -0.40
C PHE A 146 8.39 -4.60 0.12
N ASP A 147 9.15 -5.67 0.19
CA ASP A 147 8.72 -6.97 0.71
C ASP A 147 8.20 -6.85 2.14
N GLU A 148 8.94 -6.17 3.01
CA GLU A 148 8.50 -5.92 4.39
C GLU A 148 7.22 -5.09 4.48
N TYR A 149 7.00 -4.09 3.59
CA TYR A 149 5.76 -3.31 3.56
C TYR A 149 4.54 -4.15 3.18
N VAL A 150 4.68 -4.96 2.13
CA VAL A 150 3.60 -5.79 1.60
C VAL A 150 3.21 -6.87 2.60
N HIS A 151 4.16 -7.69 3.01
CA HIS A 151 3.93 -8.77 3.96
C HIS A 151 3.55 -8.26 5.34
N PHE A 152 4.06 -7.10 5.75
CA PHE A 152 3.68 -6.48 7.02
C PHE A 152 2.17 -6.21 7.06
N PHE A 153 1.59 -5.59 6.03
CA PHE A 153 0.19 -5.20 6.08
C PHE A 153 -0.74 -6.41 6.05
N SER A 154 -0.50 -7.39 5.17
CA SER A 154 -1.28 -8.61 5.12
C SER A 154 -1.21 -9.40 6.45
N ASN A 155 -0.01 -9.51 7.02
CA ASN A 155 0.19 -10.14 8.32
C ASN A 155 -0.51 -9.38 9.46
N LEU A 156 -0.44 -8.05 9.48
CA LEU A 156 -1.10 -7.21 10.49
C LEU A 156 -2.61 -7.45 10.48
N VAL A 157 -3.24 -7.38 9.31
CA VAL A 157 -4.68 -7.60 9.17
C VAL A 157 -5.09 -9.00 9.61
N THR A 158 -4.34 -10.03 9.22
CA THR A 158 -4.65 -11.43 9.59
C THR A 158 -4.41 -11.76 11.06
N GLN A 159 -3.61 -10.98 11.77
CA GLN A 159 -3.44 -11.07 13.23
C GLN A 159 -4.62 -10.40 13.96
N ILE A 160 -5.08 -9.25 13.47
CA ILE A 160 -6.14 -8.46 14.11
C ILE A 160 -7.51 -9.11 13.91
N TRP A 161 -7.84 -9.55 12.69
CA TRP A 161 -9.13 -10.17 12.38
C TRP A 161 -9.00 -11.68 12.17
N ASP A 162 -9.76 -12.44 12.97
CA ASP A 162 -9.80 -13.91 12.89
C ASP A 162 -10.95 -14.38 11.98
N ASP A 163 -11.02 -13.80 10.81
CA ASP A 163 -12.01 -14.11 9.78
C ASP A 163 -11.34 -14.91 8.65
N PRO A 164 -11.84 -16.10 8.28
CA PRO A 164 -11.25 -16.92 7.22
C PRO A 164 -11.24 -16.23 5.85
N LEU A 165 -12.29 -15.45 5.51
CA LEU A 165 -12.36 -14.74 4.24
C LEU A 165 -11.35 -13.58 4.17
N VAL A 166 -11.22 -12.83 5.27
CA VAL A 166 -10.20 -11.77 5.40
C VAL A 166 -8.80 -12.35 5.22
N LYS A 167 -8.52 -13.48 5.90
CA LYS A 167 -7.23 -14.17 5.77
C LYS A 167 -6.97 -14.65 4.35
N GLU A 168 -7.96 -15.27 3.72
CA GLU A 168 -7.84 -15.74 2.33
C GLU A 168 -7.53 -14.60 1.37
N LYS A 169 -8.30 -13.50 1.43
CA LYS A 169 -8.11 -12.34 0.56
C LYS A 169 -6.75 -11.66 0.77
N ALA A 170 -6.32 -11.47 2.02
CA ALA A 170 -5.04 -10.87 2.35
C ALA A 170 -3.86 -11.72 1.83
N ILE A 171 -3.90 -13.03 2.05
CA ILE A 171 -2.86 -13.97 1.59
C ILE A 171 -2.84 -14.07 0.05
N ASN A 172 -4.00 -14.05 -0.61
CA ASN A 172 -4.07 -14.10 -2.07
C ASN A 172 -3.52 -12.82 -2.70
N TRP A 173 -3.84 -11.67 -2.13
CA TRP A 173 -3.27 -10.40 -2.59
C TRP A 173 -1.74 -10.41 -2.47
N ASP A 174 -1.20 -10.82 -1.33
CA ASP A 174 0.23 -10.93 -1.05
C ASP A 174 0.94 -11.81 -2.11
N LYS A 175 0.39 -13.00 -2.37
CA LYS A 175 0.89 -13.90 -3.42
C LYS A 175 0.81 -13.29 -4.82
N ASN A 176 -0.22 -12.48 -5.11
CA ASN A 176 -0.36 -11.81 -6.40
C ASN A 176 0.70 -10.73 -6.59
N VAL A 177 1.11 -10.03 -5.52
CA VAL A 177 2.23 -9.09 -5.56
C VAL A 177 3.53 -9.81 -5.89
N ASP A 178 3.85 -10.87 -5.14
CA ASP A 178 5.06 -11.68 -5.36
C ASP A 178 5.12 -12.24 -6.78
N LYS A 179 3.97 -12.76 -7.23
CA LYS A 179 3.84 -13.30 -8.59
C LYS A 179 4.10 -12.22 -9.64
N ALA A 180 3.54 -11.03 -9.50
CA ALA A 180 3.71 -9.96 -10.47
C ALA A 180 5.18 -9.53 -10.58
N ILE A 181 5.87 -9.37 -9.45
CA ILE A 181 7.31 -9.07 -9.42
C ILE A 181 8.11 -10.19 -10.07
N SER A 182 7.82 -11.44 -9.70
CA SER A 182 8.53 -12.61 -10.24
C SER A 182 8.34 -12.78 -11.74
N ASP A 183 7.11 -12.62 -12.25
CA ASP A 183 6.81 -12.72 -13.69
C ASP A 183 7.61 -11.68 -14.48
N VAL A 184 7.62 -10.42 -14.02
CA VAL A 184 8.33 -9.34 -14.71
C VAL A 184 9.84 -9.52 -14.64
N THR A 185 10.38 -9.73 -13.46
CA THR A 185 11.84 -9.82 -13.27
C THR A 185 12.44 -11.06 -13.92
N THR A 186 11.71 -12.18 -13.93
CA THR A 186 12.16 -13.40 -14.60
C THR A 186 12.28 -13.20 -16.11
N GLU A 187 11.29 -12.54 -16.74
CA GLU A 187 11.33 -12.30 -18.18
C GLU A 187 12.43 -11.30 -18.55
N LEU A 188 12.60 -10.21 -17.78
CA LEU A 188 13.69 -9.26 -18.00
C LEU A 188 15.07 -9.91 -17.86
N ASN A 189 15.26 -10.76 -16.86
CA ASN A 189 16.51 -11.51 -16.65
C ASN A 189 16.81 -12.47 -17.79
N LYS A 190 15.80 -13.18 -18.30
CA LYS A 190 15.93 -14.12 -19.44
C LYS A 190 16.46 -13.42 -20.70
N HIS A 191 16.10 -12.16 -20.90
CA HIS A 191 16.54 -11.36 -22.04
C HIS A 191 17.76 -10.49 -21.76
N ASN A 192 18.34 -10.55 -20.56
CA ASN A 192 19.46 -9.69 -20.10
C ASN A 192 19.16 -8.20 -20.36
N VAL A 193 17.94 -7.76 -20.06
CA VAL A 193 17.48 -6.40 -20.33
C VAL A 193 18.25 -5.40 -19.49
N THR A 194 18.73 -4.32 -20.14
CA THR A 194 19.41 -3.23 -19.44
C THR A 194 18.41 -2.46 -18.56
N GLN A 195 18.82 -2.21 -17.33
CA GLN A 195 18.06 -1.42 -16.37
C GLN A 195 17.74 -0.03 -16.94
N LYS A 196 16.46 0.37 -16.87
CA LYS A 196 16.00 1.70 -17.30
C LYS A 196 16.01 2.69 -16.15
N LYS A 197 16.45 3.90 -16.45
CA LYS A 197 16.42 5.06 -15.56
C LYS A 197 15.03 5.69 -15.57
N ILE A 198 14.35 5.69 -14.43
CA ILE A 198 12.99 6.21 -14.32
C ILE A 198 12.96 7.46 -13.46
N MET A 199 12.46 8.56 -14.03
CA MET A 199 12.08 9.75 -13.28
C MET A 199 10.60 9.65 -12.90
N TYR A 200 10.32 9.33 -11.64
CA TYR A 200 8.97 9.40 -11.11
C TYR A 200 8.62 10.85 -10.76
N VAL A 201 7.42 11.27 -11.14
CA VAL A 201 6.85 12.58 -10.79
C VAL A 201 5.59 12.34 -9.97
N ARG A 202 5.54 12.88 -8.77
CA ARG A 202 4.49 12.58 -7.80
C ARG A 202 3.08 13.08 -8.16
N GLY A 203 2.97 14.03 -9.08
CA GLY A 203 1.66 14.49 -9.57
C GLY A 203 0.84 15.29 -8.58
N ASP A 204 1.48 16.04 -7.70
CA ASP A 204 0.83 16.92 -6.73
C ASP A 204 0.52 18.30 -7.34
N LYS A 205 -0.54 18.92 -6.82
CA LYS A 205 -0.92 20.30 -7.16
C LYS A 205 0.24 21.27 -6.84
N ASN A 206 0.59 22.11 -7.80
CA ASN A 206 1.59 23.18 -7.64
C ASN A 206 3.03 22.72 -7.34
N LYS A 207 3.37 21.44 -7.51
CA LYS A 207 4.71 20.93 -7.24
C LYS A 207 5.59 20.79 -8.50
N GLY A 208 4.96 20.64 -9.67
CA GLY A 208 5.67 20.56 -10.96
C GLY A 208 6.44 19.25 -11.19
N ILE A 209 7.25 19.24 -12.25
CA ILE A 209 7.98 18.05 -12.72
C ILE A 209 9.09 17.63 -11.76
N GLY A 210 9.69 18.57 -11.03
CA GLY A 210 10.76 18.28 -10.07
C GLY A 210 10.30 17.68 -8.75
N TYR A 211 9.03 17.36 -8.55
CA TYR A 211 8.57 16.76 -7.30
C TYR A 211 8.46 15.23 -7.42
N THR A 212 9.30 14.53 -6.69
CA THR A 212 9.41 13.06 -6.70
C THR A 212 9.40 12.50 -5.28
N ASP A 213 9.30 11.20 -5.14
CA ASP A 213 9.63 10.52 -3.89
C ASP A 213 11.14 10.28 -3.83
N ASN A 214 11.71 10.29 -2.64
CA ASN A 214 13.12 10.01 -2.42
C ASN A 214 13.33 8.56 -1.94
N LYS A 215 14.58 8.23 -1.64
CA LYS A 215 14.94 6.93 -1.07
C LYS A 215 14.18 6.63 0.24
N SER A 216 13.94 5.35 0.48
CA SER A 216 13.15 4.82 1.61
C SER A 216 11.66 5.14 1.53
N SER A 217 11.13 5.41 0.32
CA SER A 217 9.70 5.47 0.04
C SER A 217 9.18 4.14 -0.50
N PHE A 218 7.88 3.89 -0.31
CA PHE A 218 7.22 2.73 -0.93
C PHE A 218 7.38 2.76 -2.46
N THR A 219 7.25 3.94 -3.07
CA THR A 219 7.39 4.13 -4.51
C THR A 219 8.79 3.76 -5.02
N GLU A 220 9.85 4.15 -4.30
CA GLU A 220 11.22 3.71 -4.63
C GLU A 220 11.32 2.19 -4.63
N TYR A 221 10.86 1.55 -3.56
CA TYR A 221 10.95 0.11 -3.44
C TYR A 221 10.14 -0.60 -4.51
N ALA A 222 8.95 -0.11 -4.86
CA ALA A 222 8.11 -0.65 -5.90
C ALA A 222 8.81 -0.60 -7.29
N PHE A 223 9.40 0.53 -7.67
CA PHE A 223 10.14 0.63 -8.93
C PHE A 223 11.40 -0.23 -8.94
N ARG A 224 12.15 -0.25 -7.84
CA ARG A 224 13.38 -1.06 -7.73
C ARG A 224 13.10 -2.57 -7.74
N SER A 225 11.97 -3.00 -7.20
CA SER A 225 11.54 -4.41 -7.26
C SER A 225 11.35 -4.92 -8.69
N LEU A 226 11.06 -4.01 -9.63
CA LEU A 226 11.02 -4.31 -11.07
C LEU A 226 12.39 -4.18 -11.77
N GLY A 227 13.45 -3.90 -11.03
CA GLY A 227 14.78 -3.72 -11.60
C GLY A 227 15.01 -2.36 -12.26
N PHE A 228 14.19 -1.33 -11.97
CA PHE A 228 14.44 0.02 -12.48
C PHE A 228 15.49 0.77 -11.66
N ASP A 229 16.24 1.66 -12.30
CA ASP A 229 17.03 2.70 -11.64
C ASP A 229 16.11 3.89 -11.34
N PHE A 230 15.80 4.09 -10.07
CA PHE A 230 14.87 5.11 -9.61
C PHE A 230 15.57 6.43 -9.33
N ALA A 231 15.23 7.49 -10.07
CA ALA A 231 15.89 8.79 -9.99
C ALA A 231 15.92 9.38 -8.57
N GLY A 232 14.82 9.23 -7.82
CA GLY A 232 14.72 9.73 -6.46
C GLY A 232 15.73 9.16 -5.48
N SER A 233 16.34 7.99 -5.78
CA SER A 233 17.43 7.42 -4.99
C SER A 233 18.77 8.17 -5.15
N HIS A 234 18.90 8.94 -6.23
CA HIS A 234 20.13 9.68 -6.58
C HIS A 234 20.09 11.15 -6.14
N PHE A 235 18.93 11.64 -5.68
CA PHE A 235 18.79 13.02 -5.23
C PHE A 235 18.76 13.11 -3.71
N ASP A 236 19.41 14.16 -3.16
CA ASP A 236 19.39 14.45 -1.71
C ASP A 236 18.06 15.10 -1.25
N THR A 237 17.16 15.39 -2.19
CA THR A 237 15.89 16.05 -1.95
C THR A 237 14.78 15.45 -2.80
N ASN A 238 13.54 15.52 -2.33
CA ASN A 238 12.38 15.19 -3.13
C ASN A 238 11.95 16.30 -4.12
N LYS A 239 12.78 17.35 -4.23
CA LYS A 239 12.59 18.47 -5.18
C LYS A 239 13.89 18.77 -5.91
N PRO A 240 14.40 17.82 -6.73
CA PRO A 240 15.59 18.08 -7.54
C PRO A 240 15.34 19.25 -8.50
N SER A 241 16.42 19.98 -8.82
CA SER A 241 16.38 21.01 -9.85
C SER A 241 16.25 20.39 -11.24
N ALA A 242 15.86 21.19 -12.21
CA ALA A 242 15.77 20.73 -13.60
C ALA A 242 17.14 20.29 -14.13
N GLU A 243 18.20 21.01 -13.78
CA GLU A 243 19.58 20.66 -14.15
C GLU A 243 19.97 19.27 -13.62
N ALA A 244 19.59 18.95 -12.37
CA ALA A 244 19.87 17.62 -11.78
C ALA A 244 19.11 16.51 -12.51
N ILE A 245 17.86 16.76 -12.91
CA ILE A 245 17.05 15.81 -13.71
C ILE A 245 17.66 15.63 -15.10
N ILE A 246 18.12 16.72 -15.73
CA ILE A 246 18.76 16.69 -17.05
C ILE A 246 20.09 15.93 -16.99
N GLU A 247 20.91 16.16 -15.96
CA GLU A 247 22.15 15.43 -15.74
C GLU A 247 21.94 13.94 -15.50
N TYR A 248 20.90 13.57 -14.72
CA TYR A 248 20.51 12.18 -14.51
C TYR A 248 20.09 11.51 -15.84
N ASN A 249 19.47 12.26 -16.75
CA ASN A 249 19.02 11.83 -18.06
C ASN A 249 18.18 10.55 -18.01
N PRO A 250 16.91 10.62 -17.58
CA PRO A 250 16.04 9.45 -17.47
C PRO A 250 15.69 8.87 -18.83
N ASP A 251 15.52 7.54 -18.90
CA ASP A 251 15.00 6.82 -20.07
C ASP A 251 13.49 7.04 -20.24
N ALA A 252 12.79 7.28 -19.13
CA ALA A 252 11.35 7.58 -19.14
C ALA A 252 10.94 8.42 -17.93
N PHE A 253 9.86 9.20 -18.14
CA PHE A 253 9.10 9.83 -17.05
C PHE A 253 7.87 8.99 -16.75
N VAL A 254 7.61 8.77 -15.46
CA VAL A 254 6.39 8.11 -14.97
C VAL A 254 5.71 9.07 -13.99
N ILE A 255 4.50 9.50 -14.32
CA ILE A 255 3.77 10.54 -13.60
C ILE A 255 2.59 9.92 -12.88
N GLY A 256 2.61 9.94 -11.56
CA GLY A 256 1.51 9.49 -10.70
C GLY A 256 0.57 10.63 -10.29
N GLY A 257 -0.32 10.32 -9.34
CA GLY A 257 -1.22 11.29 -8.73
C GLY A 257 -2.34 11.81 -9.64
N ILE A 258 -3.22 12.62 -9.06
CA ILE A 258 -4.44 13.11 -9.75
C ILE A 258 -4.17 14.24 -10.75
N TYR A 259 -3.03 14.92 -10.69
CA TYR A 259 -2.62 15.98 -11.61
C TYR A 259 -1.76 15.47 -12.79
N GLN A 260 -1.67 14.16 -12.99
CA GLN A 260 -0.79 13.52 -13.97
C GLN A 260 -0.99 14.05 -15.39
N ASN A 261 -2.22 14.17 -15.87
CA ASN A 261 -2.49 14.62 -17.25
C ASN A 261 -2.02 16.06 -17.51
N LYS A 262 -2.22 16.95 -16.54
CA LYS A 262 -1.69 18.31 -16.57
C LYS A 262 -0.16 18.33 -16.64
N LEU A 263 0.51 17.47 -15.84
CA LEU A 263 1.97 17.40 -15.79
C LEU A 263 2.55 16.74 -17.05
N VAL A 264 1.87 15.77 -17.66
CA VAL A 264 2.24 15.26 -18.99
C VAL A 264 2.28 16.39 -20.00
N ASN A 265 1.25 17.23 -20.05
CA ASN A 265 1.20 18.38 -20.95
C ASN A 265 2.29 19.40 -20.63
N THR A 266 2.52 19.69 -19.36
CA THR A 266 3.59 20.58 -18.90
C THR A 266 4.95 20.09 -19.37
N LEU A 267 5.25 18.79 -19.18
CA LEU A 267 6.53 18.19 -19.58
C LEU A 267 6.73 18.23 -21.10
N LYS A 268 5.69 17.90 -21.88
CA LYS A 268 5.74 17.91 -23.36
C LYS A 268 5.95 19.29 -23.95
N THR A 269 5.53 20.34 -23.27
CA THR A 269 5.64 21.74 -23.73
C THR A 269 6.78 22.51 -23.08
N SER A 270 7.49 21.89 -22.14
CA SER A 270 8.61 22.52 -21.45
C SER A 270 9.82 22.67 -22.36
N ILE A 271 10.33 23.91 -22.48
CA ILE A 271 11.61 24.19 -23.17
C ILE A 271 12.77 23.57 -22.38
N GLU A 272 12.70 23.59 -21.07
CA GLU A 272 13.75 23.15 -20.16
C GLU A 272 14.09 21.65 -20.32
N TYR A 273 13.05 20.79 -20.52
CA TYR A 273 13.25 19.34 -20.69
C TYR A 273 13.21 18.86 -22.14
N SER A 274 13.06 19.78 -23.10
CA SER A 274 12.85 19.45 -24.53
C SER A 274 13.99 18.64 -25.15
N GLU A 275 15.21 18.78 -24.63
CA GLU A 275 16.38 18.07 -25.15
C GLU A 275 16.53 16.64 -24.64
N LEU A 276 15.81 16.25 -23.59
CA LEU A 276 15.84 14.87 -23.08
C LEU A 276 15.26 13.88 -24.08
N ASP A 277 15.94 12.76 -24.28
CA ASP A 277 15.50 11.71 -25.21
C ASP A 277 14.15 11.13 -24.77
N ALA A 278 13.89 11.03 -23.47
CA ALA A 278 12.59 10.60 -22.95
C ALA A 278 11.46 11.51 -23.40
N VAL A 279 11.67 12.83 -23.46
CA VAL A 279 10.68 13.81 -23.90
C VAL A 279 10.54 13.78 -25.44
N LYS A 280 11.67 13.82 -26.18
CA LYS A 280 11.69 13.76 -27.66
C LYS A 280 10.98 12.51 -28.19
N ASN A 281 11.19 11.37 -27.55
CA ASN A 281 10.63 10.08 -27.95
C ASN A 281 9.29 9.77 -27.28
N ASN A 282 8.66 10.76 -26.61
CA ASN A 282 7.38 10.63 -25.91
C ASN A 282 7.33 9.44 -24.93
N LYS A 283 8.46 9.15 -24.24
CA LYS A 283 8.55 8.16 -23.16
C LYS A 283 8.06 8.77 -21.84
N ILE A 284 6.80 9.20 -21.85
CA ILE A 284 6.11 9.86 -20.73
C ILE A 284 4.86 9.06 -20.45
N TYR A 285 4.81 8.43 -19.31
CA TYR A 285 3.74 7.51 -18.91
C TYR A 285 3.02 8.01 -17.68
N THR A 286 1.74 7.70 -17.57
CA THR A 286 0.93 7.98 -16.37
C THR A 286 0.68 6.71 -15.59
N ILE A 287 0.41 6.84 -14.29
CA ILE A 287 0.02 5.73 -13.43
C ILE A 287 -1.50 5.76 -13.23
N PRO A 288 -2.21 4.62 -13.36
CA PRO A 288 -3.64 4.57 -13.17
C PRO A 288 -4.09 5.01 -11.77
N VAL A 289 -5.29 5.59 -11.69
CA VAL A 289 -5.91 6.00 -10.41
C VAL A 289 -7.31 5.42 -10.33
N GLY A 290 -7.49 4.44 -9.46
CA GLY A 290 -8.78 3.88 -9.09
C GLY A 290 -9.26 4.49 -7.76
N LEU A 291 -9.66 3.67 -6.79
CA LEU A 291 -9.96 4.11 -5.43
C LEU A 291 -8.70 4.73 -4.78
N THR A 292 -7.55 4.11 -5.03
CA THR A 292 -6.22 4.61 -4.65
C THR A 292 -5.32 4.66 -5.88
N MET A 293 -4.22 5.39 -5.82
CA MET A 293 -3.19 5.41 -6.86
C MET A 293 -2.49 4.05 -6.89
N PHE A 294 -2.25 3.50 -8.09
CA PHE A 294 -1.72 2.14 -8.22
C PHE A 294 -0.27 1.99 -7.72
N GLU A 295 0.51 3.07 -7.72
CA GLU A 295 1.88 3.12 -7.19
C GLU A 295 1.96 3.19 -5.66
N GLN A 296 0.84 3.25 -4.97
CA GLN A 296 0.80 3.19 -3.50
C GLN A 296 0.46 1.77 -3.05
N LEU A 297 0.68 1.48 -1.76
CA LEU A 297 0.22 0.23 -1.16
C LEU A 297 -1.30 0.15 -1.29
N SER A 298 -1.79 -0.66 -2.21
CA SER A 298 -3.19 -0.79 -2.57
C SER A 298 -3.50 -2.16 -3.13
N ILE A 299 -4.77 -2.47 -3.27
CA ILE A 299 -5.21 -3.71 -3.93
C ILE A 299 -4.70 -3.80 -5.37
N MET A 300 -4.43 -2.65 -6.01
CA MET A 300 -3.95 -2.57 -7.39
C MET A 300 -2.43 -2.69 -7.53
N THR A 301 -1.68 -2.82 -6.43
CA THR A 301 -0.22 -2.96 -6.48
C THR A 301 0.27 -4.07 -7.43
N PRO A 302 -0.32 -5.28 -7.52
CA PRO A 302 0.10 -6.27 -8.50
C PRO A 302 -0.08 -5.79 -9.96
N ILE A 303 -1.16 -5.05 -10.23
CA ILE A 303 -1.46 -4.54 -11.57
C ILE A 303 -0.51 -3.40 -11.95
N PHE A 304 -0.10 -2.58 -10.98
CA PHE A 304 0.93 -1.56 -11.19
C PHE A 304 2.19 -2.16 -11.81
N PHE A 305 2.66 -3.31 -11.33
CA PHE A 305 3.86 -3.97 -11.85
C PHE A 305 3.68 -4.41 -13.31
N TYR A 306 2.56 -5.02 -13.65
CA TYR A 306 2.27 -5.43 -15.01
C TYR A 306 2.08 -4.24 -15.97
N ASP A 307 1.42 -3.17 -15.50
CA ASP A 307 1.23 -1.94 -16.28
C ASP A 307 2.56 -1.24 -16.58
N MET A 308 3.44 -1.14 -15.57
CA MET A 308 4.79 -0.57 -15.77
C MET A 308 5.63 -1.42 -16.71
N ALA A 309 5.56 -2.74 -16.61
CA ALA A 309 6.26 -3.64 -17.53
C ALA A 309 5.81 -3.43 -18.98
N ASN A 310 4.49 -3.36 -19.24
CA ASN A 310 3.95 -3.08 -20.57
C ASN A 310 4.40 -1.71 -21.11
N LYS A 311 4.41 -0.68 -20.28
CA LYS A 311 4.73 0.70 -20.67
C LYS A 311 6.22 0.90 -20.95
N ILE A 312 7.07 0.33 -20.12
CA ILE A 312 8.52 0.57 -20.17
C ILE A 312 9.24 -0.41 -21.12
N TYR A 313 8.73 -1.64 -21.21
CA TYR A 313 9.32 -2.72 -21.99
C TYR A 313 8.27 -3.40 -22.93
N PRO A 314 7.60 -2.65 -23.81
CA PRO A 314 6.53 -3.18 -24.66
C PRO A 314 6.98 -4.29 -25.61
N GLU A 315 8.28 -4.44 -25.84
CA GLU A 315 8.87 -5.53 -26.65
C GLU A 315 8.86 -6.88 -25.95
N TYR A 316 8.72 -6.91 -24.61
CA TYR A 316 8.74 -8.15 -23.81
C TYR A 316 7.40 -8.44 -23.14
N PHE A 317 6.53 -7.42 -22.98
CA PHE A 317 5.30 -7.55 -22.21
C PHE A 317 4.08 -7.02 -22.95
N ASN A 318 2.97 -7.75 -22.81
CA ASN A 318 1.66 -7.37 -23.34
C ASN A 318 0.55 -7.96 -22.45
N TYR A 319 0.53 -7.61 -21.18
CA TYR A 319 -0.52 -8.02 -20.26
C TYR A 319 -1.83 -7.29 -20.55
N ASP A 320 -2.96 -7.98 -20.39
CA ASP A 320 -4.29 -7.37 -20.51
C ASP A 320 -4.67 -6.63 -19.23
N ILE A 321 -4.16 -5.40 -19.09
CA ILE A 321 -4.39 -4.56 -17.90
C ILE A 321 -5.88 -4.25 -17.72
N ASN A 322 -6.65 -4.10 -18.80
CA ASN A 322 -8.09 -3.85 -18.73
C ASN A 322 -8.84 -4.98 -18.02
N SER A 323 -8.61 -6.23 -18.46
CA SER A 323 -9.17 -7.41 -17.82
C SER A 323 -8.72 -7.50 -16.35
N MET A 324 -7.44 -7.33 -16.07
CA MET A 324 -6.90 -7.41 -14.71
C MET A 324 -7.57 -6.40 -13.76
N VAL A 325 -7.77 -5.15 -14.17
CA VAL A 325 -8.46 -4.14 -13.36
C VAL A 325 -9.90 -4.54 -13.10
N LYS A 326 -10.64 -4.99 -14.12
CA LYS A 326 -12.03 -5.43 -13.98
C LYS A 326 -12.16 -6.59 -12.99
N ASP A 327 -11.34 -7.62 -13.19
CA ASP A 327 -11.39 -8.83 -12.41
C ASP A 327 -11.04 -8.54 -10.94
N THR A 328 -10.02 -7.71 -10.70
CA THR A 328 -9.62 -7.31 -9.35
C THR A 328 -10.72 -6.48 -8.67
N ILE A 329 -11.29 -5.48 -9.34
CA ILE A 329 -12.39 -4.69 -8.75
C ILE A 329 -13.60 -5.57 -8.45
N LYS A 330 -13.96 -6.48 -9.35
CA LYS A 330 -15.06 -7.41 -9.13
C LYS A 330 -14.78 -8.38 -7.97
N GLU A 331 -13.59 -8.96 -7.92
CA GLU A 331 -13.19 -9.92 -6.89
C GLU A 331 -13.18 -9.29 -5.49
N TYR A 332 -12.56 -8.12 -5.35
CA TYR A 332 -12.29 -7.53 -4.04
C TYR A 332 -13.39 -6.59 -3.55
N PHE A 333 -14.07 -5.87 -4.45
CA PHE A 333 -15.10 -4.88 -4.09
C PHE A 333 -16.52 -5.30 -4.51
N GLY A 334 -16.66 -6.37 -5.31
CA GLY A 334 -17.94 -6.83 -5.82
C GLY A 334 -18.56 -5.91 -6.89
N THR A 335 -17.82 -4.91 -7.37
CA THR A 335 -18.31 -3.91 -8.33
C THR A 335 -17.93 -4.29 -9.76
N GLU A 336 -18.90 -4.23 -10.68
CA GLU A 336 -18.65 -4.44 -12.10
C GLU A 336 -18.41 -3.08 -12.80
N LEU A 337 -17.23 -2.92 -13.38
CA LEU A 337 -16.87 -1.74 -14.17
C LEU A 337 -17.10 -2.00 -15.66
N SER A 338 -17.58 -0.97 -16.37
CA SER A 338 -17.62 -0.98 -17.83
C SER A 338 -16.22 -0.84 -18.43
N ASP A 339 -16.05 -1.16 -19.74
CA ASP A 339 -14.79 -0.89 -20.47
C ASP A 339 -14.43 0.59 -20.46
N ALA A 340 -15.43 1.48 -20.52
CA ALA A 340 -15.23 2.91 -20.44
C ALA A 340 -14.71 3.35 -19.06
N ASP A 341 -15.25 2.80 -17.98
CA ASP A 341 -14.78 3.09 -16.63
C ASP A 341 -13.32 2.67 -16.45
N VAL A 342 -12.97 1.45 -16.87
CA VAL A 342 -11.59 0.96 -16.79
C VAL A 342 -10.65 1.82 -17.63
N ASN A 343 -11.04 2.16 -18.86
CA ASN A 343 -10.24 3.04 -19.70
C ASN A 343 -10.02 4.42 -19.04
N ASN A 344 -11.02 4.96 -18.37
CA ASN A 344 -10.91 6.22 -17.65
C ASN A 344 -9.94 6.10 -16.44
N ILE A 345 -10.04 5.04 -15.66
CA ILE A 345 -9.10 4.73 -14.55
C ILE A 345 -7.66 4.67 -15.07
N LEU A 346 -7.43 3.91 -16.16
CA LEU A 346 -6.09 3.71 -16.73
C LEU A 346 -5.48 5.00 -17.29
N ASN A 347 -6.31 5.98 -17.64
CA ASN A 347 -5.89 7.27 -18.21
C ASN A 347 -5.98 8.44 -17.21
N GLY A 348 -6.18 8.20 -15.92
CA GLY A 348 -6.25 9.24 -14.88
C GLY A 348 -7.41 10.20 -15.08
N LYS A 349 -8.60 9.66 -15.43
CA LYS A 349 -9.82 10.40 -15.69
C LYS A 349 -10.92 10.01 -14.71
N ASN A 350 -11.91 10.88 -14.55
CA ASN A 350 -13.13 10.61 -13.80
C ASN A 350 -14.12 9.78 -14.65
N LYS A 351 -15.26 9.41 -14.08
CA LYS A 351 -16.29 8.60 -14.76
C LYS A 351 -16.87 9.27 -16.01
N SER A 352 -16.85 10.60 -16.09
CA SER A 352 -17.33 11.37 -17.25
C SER A 352 -16.27 11.48 -18.37
N GLY A 353 -15.05 11.02 -18.11
CA GLY A 353 -13.93 11.11 -19.06
C GLY A 353 -13.13 12.41 -18.98
N ASP A 354 -13.38 13.26 -17.96
CA ASP A 354 -12.59 14.45 -17.69
C ASP A 354 -11.34 14.08 -16.87
N ASP A 355 -10.31 14.90 -16.90
CA ASP A 355 -9.14 14.73 -16.07
C ASP A 355 -9.52 14.80 -14.59
N LEU A 356 -8.81 14.05 -13.74
CA LEU A 356 -9.10 14.00 -12.29
C LEU A 356 -8.88 15.33 -11.58
N ALA A 357 -7.97 16.18 -12.07
CA ALA A 357 -7.70 17.50 -11.51
C ALA A 357 -7.06 18.46 -12.55
#